data_538bf984a8fe46a71fbab576ae229949
#
_entry.id   538bf984a8fe46a71fbab576ae229949
#
_cell.length_a   1.000
_cell.length_b   1.000
_cell.length_c   1.000
_cell.angle_alpha   90.00
_cell.angle_beta   90.00
_cell.angle_gamma   90.00
#
_symmetry.space_group_name_H-M   'P 1'
#
loop_
_entity.id
_entity.type
_entity.pdbx_description
1 polymer ?
#
loop_
_entity_poly.entity_id
_entity_poly.type
_entity_poly.pdbx_seq_one_letter_code
_entity_poly.pdbx_strand_id
1 'polypeptide(L)'
;MSLTILVFAKQVPDTANITGQAMKDDGTVNRGALPAIFNPEDLNALEMALEMRERFGGKVVVCTMGPPNATAILRRALYMGADETILVTDRRFAGADTLATSYTLACAARKYGAFDLVVCGRQAIDGDTAQVGPQLAEKLALPQITYVEEVLDVTDGTVQARCQIEGGYEVVQAPTPLMMTVIGSANVPRPMGAKRLATFKKAKTRSELLATHGGRDYEDANVLAAEEEVLRGKKLWIHEWNADDLEAEAGRIGMAGSPTKVKAIESVVLVGGEAKDVPATDDGIRELVHELIADHILS
;
A
#
# COMPACT_ATOMS: atom_id res chain seq x y z
N MET A 1 -5.59 0.16 -26.26
CA MET A 1 -6.51 0.14 -25.09
C MET A 1 -5.96 1.14 -24.10
N SER A 2 -6.75 1.88 -23.34
CA SER A 2 -6.24 2.87 -22.35
C SER A 2 -6.65 2.37 -20.97
N LEU A 3 -5.71 1.79 -20.21
CA LEU A 3 -5.98 1.17 -18.92
C LEU A 3 -6.17 2.20 -17.81
N THR A 4 -7.17 2.01 -16.97
CA THR A 4 -7.26 2.70 -15.68
C THR A 4 -6.85 1.74 -14.59
N ILE A 5 -5.68 2.00 -13.96
CA ILE A 5 -5.08 1.13 -12.95
C ILE A 5 -5.21 1.82 -11.59
N LEU A 6 -5.97 1.21 -10.67
CA LEU A 6 -6.14 1.69 -9.32
C LEU A 6 -5.19 0.92 -8.38
N VAL A 7 -4.20 1.62 -7.83
CA VAL A 7 -3.22 1.04 -6.91
C VAL A 7 -3.60 1.40 -5.48
N PHE A 8 -3.81 0.39 -4.64
CA PHE A 8 -3.96 0.60 -3.21
C PHE A 8 -2.62 0.45 -2.51
N ALA A 9 -2.30 1.43 -1.68
CA ALA A 9 -1.03 1.49 -0.97
C ALA A 9 -1.24 1.85 0.51
N LYS A 10 -0.38 1.34 1.36
CA LYS A 10 -0.41 1.59 2.80
C LYS A 10 0.82 2.36 3.26
N GLN A 11 0.62 3.32 4.16
CA GLN A 11 1.69 3.87 4.97
C GLN A 11 1.91 2.97 6.18
N VAL A 12 3.14 2.53 6.38
CA VAL A 12 3.53 1.62 7.46
C VAL A 12 4.69 2.18 8.27
N PRO A 13 4.87 1.80 9.55
CA PRO A 13 6.08 2.12 10.28
C PRO A 13 7.29 1.39 9.67
N ASP A 14 8.43 2.06 9.62
CA ASP A 14 9.70 1.47 9.15
C ASP A 14 10.27 0.52 10.21
N THR A 15 9.90 -0.75 10.11
CA THR A 15 10.35 -1.80 11.04
C THR A 15 11.76 -2.31 10.73
N ALA A 16 12.32 -1.98 9.57
CA ALA A 16 13.68 -2.37 9.19
C ALA A 16 14.75 -1.43 9.82
N ASN A 17 14.38 -0.17 10.08
CA ASN A 17 15.28 0.87 10.60
C ASN A 17 14.86 1.30 12.02
N ILE A 18 14.97 0.38 12.98
CA ILE A 18 14.64 0.68 14.40
C ILE A 18 15.74 1.57 14.97
N THR A 19 15.42 2.83 15.23
CA THR A 19 16.33 3.77 15.89
C THR A 19 16.26 3.61 17.41
N GLY A 20 17.35 3.94 18.14
CA GLY A 20 17.36 3.91 19.59
C GLY A 20 16.24 4.73 20.25
N GLN A 21 15.72 5.77 19.58
CA GLN A 21 14.58 6.57 20.04
C GLN A 21 13.24 5.83 19.95
N ALA A 22 13.17 4.79 19.13
CA ALA A 22 11.99 3.94 19.01
C ALA A 22 11.99 2.77 20.01
N MET A 23 13.08 2.57 20.76
CA MET A 23 13.13 1.57 21.82
C MET A 23 12.57 2.17 23.10
N LYS A 24 11.65 1.45 23.77
CA LYS A 24 11.19 1.77 25.13
C LYS A 24 12.16 1.21 26.16
N ASP A 25 12.07 1.71 27.38
CA ASP A 25 12.91 1.25 28.51
C ASP A 25 12.72 -0.24 28.83
N ASP A 26 11.58 -0.83 28.48
CA ASP A 26 11.26 -2.24 28.62
C ASP A 26 11.79 -3.13 27.48
N GLY A 27 12.54 -2.56 26.51
CA GLY A 27 13.07 -3.26 25.35
C GLY A 27 12.07 -3.46 24.21
N THR A 28 10.84 -2.98 24.33
CA THR A 28 9.85 -3.05 23.26
C THR A 28 9.95 -1.88 22.29
N VAL A 29 9.49 -2.07 21.06
CA VAL A 29 9.52 -1.01 20.03
C VAL A 29 8.27 -0.13 20.11
N ASN A 30 8.47 1.17 20.24
CA ASN A 30 7.42 2.16 20.06
C ASN A 30 7.18 2.42 18.55
N ARG A 31 6.28 1.66 17.94
CA ARG A 31 5.97 1.79 16.51
C ARG A 31 5.51 3.20 16.11
N GLY A 32 4.92 3.96 17.03
CA GLY A 32 4.51 5.35 16.79
C GLY A 32 5.68 6.33 16.68
N ALA A 33 6.88 5.96 17.16
CA ALA A 33 8.10 6.74 17.04
C ALA A 33 8.94 6.37 15.80
N LEU A 34 8.57 5.30 15.07
CA LEU A 34 9.23 4.92 13.85
C LEU A 34 8.83 5.87 12.71
N PRO A 35 9.76 6.18 11.79
CA PRO A 35 9.42 6.88 10.56
C PRO A 35 8.32 6.11 9.81
N ALA A 36 7.37 6.84 9.22
CA ALA A 36 6.36 6.24 8.39
C ALA A 36 6.85 6.17 6.94
N ILE A 37 6.76 5.00 6.34
CA ILE A 37 7.21 4.73 4.96
C ILE A 37 6.08 4.20 4.09
N PHE A 38 6.28 4.23 2.80
CA PHE A 38 5.46 3.51 1.82
C PHE A 38 5.73 2.01 1.98
N ASN A 39 4.70 1.19 2.12
CA ASN A 39 4.88 -0.26 2.23
C ASN A 39 5.68 -0.80 1.03
N PRO A 40 6.76 -1.57 1.26
CA PRO A 40 7.66 -2.00 0.19
C PRO A 40 6.97 -2.74 -0.95
N GLU A 41 6.12 -3.72 -0.66
CA GLU A 41 5.42 -4.47 -1.71
C GLU A 41 4.38 -3.62 -2.47
N ASP A 42 3.81 -2.57 -1.83
CA ASP A 42 2.95 -1.62 -2.54
C ASP A 42 3.76 -0.70 -3.46
N LEU A 43 5.04 -0.45 -3.16
CA LEU A 43 5.95 0.23 -4.10
C LEU A 43 6.20 -0.63 -5.35
N ASN A 44 6.37 -1.95 -5.18
CA ASN A 44 6.48 -2.89 -6.31
C ASN A 44 5.18 -2.92 -7.13
N ALA A 45 4.02 -2.89 -6.46
CA ALA A 45 2.72 -2.79 -7.11
C ALA A 45 2.56 -1.49 -7.91
N LEU A 46 3.00 -0.36 -7.35
CA LEU A 46 3.02 0.92 -8.06
C LEU A 46 3.93 0.88 -9.28
N GLU A 47 5.15 0.33 -9.14
CA GLU A 47 6.08 0.20 -10.25
C GLU A 47 5.49 -0.63 -11.38
N MET A 48 4.93 -1.81 -11.06
CA MET A 48 4.24 -2.65 -12.05
C MET A 48 3.13 -1.90 -12.78
N ALA A 49 2.30 -1.13 -12.05
CA ALA A 49 1.25 -0.31 -12.65
C ALA A 49 1.82 0.78 -13.59
N LEU A 50 2.93 1.40 -13.22
CA LEU A 50 3.61 2.40 -14.05
C LEU A 50 4.19 1.79 -15.32
N GLU A 51 4.82 0.61 -15.23
CA GLU A 51 5.33 -0.14 -16.37
C GLU A 51 4.19 -0.57 -17.31
N MET A 52 3.08 -1.08 -16.76
CA MET A 52 1.89 -1.42 -17.54
C MET A 52 1.34 -0.22 -18.30
N ARG A 53 1.22 0.94 -17.63
CA ARG A 53 0.80 2.19 -18.29
C ARG A 53 1.75 2.58 -19.41
N GLU A 54 3.07 2.41 -19.25
CA GLU A 54 4.06 2.74 -20.28
C GLU A 54 3.97 1.80 -21.48
N ARG A 55 3.68 0.51 -21.26
CA ARG A 55 3.57 -0.51 -22.32
C ARG A 55 2.23 -0.47 -23.04
N PHE A 56 1.13 -0.29 -22.32
CA PHE A 56 -0.23 -0.47 -22.84
C PHE A 56 -1.06 0.83 -22.90
N GLY A 57 -0.51 1.92 -22.38
CA GLY A 57 -1.22 3.20 -22.24
C GLY A 57 -2.19 3.24 -21.09
N GLY A 58 -2.66 4.45 -20.75
CA GLY A 58 -3.66 4.63 -19.71
C GLY A 58 -3.22 5.57 -18.59
N LYS A 59 -3.75 5.36 -17.38
CA LYS A 59 -3.44 6.15 -16.18
C LYS A 59 -3.32 5.28 -14.93
N VAL A 60 -2.51 5.76 -13.99
CA VAL A 60 -2.28 5.15 -12.67
C VAL A 60 -2.82 6.06 -11.58
N VAL A 61 -3.73 5.54 -10.78
CA VAL A 61 -4.37 6.22 -9.66
C VAL A 61 -3.96 5.53 -8.37
N VAL A 62 -3.41 6.26 -7.41
CA VAL A 62 -2.97 5.67 -6.13
C VAL A 62 -3.92 6.09 -5.02
N CYS A 63 -4.45 5.13 -4.29
CA CYS A 63 -5.36 5.32 -3.17
C CYS A 63 -4.74 4.77 -1.89
N THR A 64 -4.84 5.53 -0.79
CA THR A 64 -4.46 5.06 0.55
C THR A 64 -5.57 5.36 1.55
N MET A 65 -5.81 4.43 2.47
CA MET A 65 -6.63 4.66 3.66
C MET A 65 -5.69 4.89 4.85
N GLY A 66 -5.81 6.04 5.47
CA GLY A 66 -4.93 6.37 6.60
C GLY A 66 -5.22 7.73 7.23
N PRO A 67 -4.43 8.11 8.23
CA PRO A 67 -4.48 9.43 8.82
C PRO A 67 -4.02 10.51 7.82
N PRO A 68 -4.29 11.81 8.07
CA PRO A 68 -3.94 12.89 7.14
C PRO A 68 -2.47 12.92 6.71
N ASN A 69 -1.53 12.50 7.56
CA ASN A 69 -0.11 12.43 7.21
C ASN A 69 0.23 11.33 6.18
N ALA A 70 -0.70 10.42 5.87
CA ALA A 70 -0.51 9.45 4.78
C ALA A 70 -0.46 10.12 3.39
N THR A 71 -0.76 11.41 3.27
CA THR A 71 -0.47 12.22 2.07
C THR A 71 1.00 12.13 1.65
N ALA A 72 1.92 11.81 2.56
CA ALA A 72 3.34 11.66 2.26
C ALA A 72 3.59 10.56 1.22
N ILE A 73 2.96 9.39 1.36
CA ILE A 73 3.11 8.30 0.38
C ILE A 73 2.40 8.61 -0.94
N LEU A 74 1.31 9.36 -0.93
CA LEU A 74 0.62 9.81 -2.15
C LEU A 74 1.49 10.79 -2.95
N ARG A 75 2.16 11.73 -2.28
CA ARG A 75 3.14 12.61 -2.95
C ARG A 75 4.30 11.80 -3.51
N ARG A 76 4.81 10.80 -2.77
CA ARG A 76 5.85 9.90 -3.29
C ARG A 76 5.38 9.19 -4.56
N ALA A 77 4.15 8.68 -4.59
CA ALA A 77 3.57 8.07 -5.78
C ALA A 77 3.52 9.06 -6.98
N LEU A 78 3.12 10.31 -6.74
CA LEU A 78 3.16 11.37 -7.75
C LEU A 78 4.59 11.63 -8.24
N TYR A 79 5.60 11.61 -7.36
CA TYR A 79 7.01 11.80 -7.73
C TYR A 79 7.53 10.66 -8.60
N MET A 80 7.05 9.43 -8.37
CA MET A 80 7.41 8.25 -9.16
C MET A 80 6.69 8.20 -10.51
N GLY A 81 5.51 8.77 -10.64
CA GLY A 81 4.85 8.78 -11.94
C GLY A 81 3.33 8.68 -11.89
N ALA A 82 2.70 8.44 -10.77
CA ALA A 82 1.24 8.39 -10.67
C ALA A 82 0.56 9.64 -11.25
N ASP A 83 -0.63 9.47 -11.79
CA ASP A 83 -1.39 10.52 -12.46
C ASP A 83 -2.37 11.20 -11.51
N GLU A 84 -3.00 10.44 -10.64
CA GLU A 84 -3.99 10.89 -9.66
C GLU A 84 -3.73 10.22 -8.31
N THR A 85 -4.17 10.89 -7.22
CA THR A 85 -4.03 10.33 -5.87
C THR A 85 -5.25 10.60 -5.02
N ILE A 86 -5.58 9.65 -4.13
CA ILE A 86 -6.76 9.66 -3.29
C ILE A 86 -6.36 9.31 -1.86
N LEU A 87 -6.68 10.19 -0.92
CA LEU A 87 -6.62 9.93 0.51
C LEU A 87 -8.02 9.59 1.02
N VAL A 88 -8.17 8.40 1.57
CA VAL A 88 -9.36 7.98 2.31
C VAL A 88 -9.07 8.17 3.80
N THR A 89 -9.68 9.17 4.40
CA THR A 89 -9.38 9.57 5.79
C THR A 89 -10.63 9.98 6.56
N ASP A 90 -10.80 9.34 7.71
CA ASP A 90 -11.84 9.66 8.69
C ASP A 90 -11.45 9.02 10.02
N ARG A 91 -11.76 9.68 11.14
CA ARG A 91 -11.55 9.09 12.48
C ARG A 91 -12.34 7.80 12.67
N ARG A 92 -13.47 7.64 11.98
CA ARG A 92 -14.32 6.44 12.00
C ARG A 92 -13.64 5.22 11.40
N PHE A 93 -12.57 5.37 10.61
CA PHE A 93 -11.79 4.25 10.05
C PHE A 93 -10.74 3.71 11.02
N ALA A 94 -10.50 4.40 12.14
CA ALA A 94 -9.48 3.98 13.10
C ALA A 94 -9.77 2.60 13.70
N GLY A 95 -8.72 1.78 13.87
CA GLY A 95 -8.82 0.45 14.44
C GLY A 95 -9.45 -0.60 13.51
N ALA A 96 -9.53 -0.31 12.20
CA ALA A 96 -10.00 -1.28 11.20
C ALA A 96 -9.04 -2.48 11.12
N ASP A 97 -9.62 -3.68 11.16
CA ASP A 97 -8.96 -4.92 10.75
C ASP A 97 -8.96 -5.08 9.23
N THR A 98 -8.51 -6.21 8.71
CA THR A 98 -8.47 -6.46 7.26
C THR A 98 -9.85 -6.47 6.62
N LEU A 99 -10.89 -6.93 7.34
CA LEU A 99 -12.26 -6.99 6.83
C LEU A 99 -12.86 -5.58 6.67
N ALA A 100 -12.77 -4.74 7.70
CA ALA A 100 -13.24 -3.37 7.67
C ALA A 100 -12.40 -2.50 6.71
N THR A 101 -11.08 -2.75 6.64
CA THR A 101 -10.19 -2.08 5.68
C THR A 101 -10.58 -2.38 4.25
N SER A 102 -10.71 -3.67 3.89
CA SER A 102 -11.09 -4.06 2.52
C SER A 102 -12.49 -3.56 2.12
N TYR A 103 -13.42 -3.47 3.08
CA TYR A 103 -14.73 -2.87 2.83
C TYR A 103 -14.62 -1.38 2.49
N THR A 104 -13.87 -0.63 3.28
CA THR A 104 -13.66 0.81 3.06
C THR A 104 -12.98 1.08 1.71
N LEU A 105 -11.96 0.28 1.36
CA LEU A 105 -11.27 0.37 0.07
C LEU A 105 -12.18 -0.01 -1.10
N ALA A 106 -13.09 -1.00 -0.92
CA ALA A 106 -14.08 -1.33 -1.93
C ALA A 106 -15.08 -0.18 -2.17
N CYS A 107 -15.49 0.53 -1.11
CA CYS A 107 -16.31 1.74 -1.25
C CYS A 107 -15.55 2.83 -2.02
N ALA A 108 -14.26 3.01 -1.74
CA ALA A 108 -13.41 3.96 -2.46
C ALA A 108 -13.27 3.60 -3.95
N ALA A 109 -13.06 2.32 -4.27
CA ALA A 109 -13.00 1.85 -5.66
C ALA A 109 -14.33 2.10 -6.41
N ARG A 110 -15.47 1.80 -5.77
CA ARG A 110 -16.80 2.07 -6.37
C ARG A 110 -17.05 3.55 -6.58
N LYS A 111 -16.67 4.41 -5.62
CA LYS A 111 -16.77 5.86 -5.76
C LYS A 111 -15.88 6.39 -6.88
N TYR A 112 -14.69 5.83 -7.05
CA TYR A 112 -13.82 6.20 -8.16
C TYR A 112 -14.48 5.92 -9.53
N GLY A 113 -15.20 4.83 -9.64
CA GLY A 113 -15.96 4.45 -10.83
C GLY A 113 -15.26 3.39 -11.68
N ALA A 114 -15.20 3.59 -12.99
CA ALA A 114 -14.67 2.58 -13.92
C ALA A 114 -13.14 2.46 -13.79
N PHE A 115 -12.67 1.24 -13.66
CA PHE A 115 -11.26 0.84 -13.69
C PHE A 115 -11.13 -0.52 -14.37
N ASP A 116 -9.95 -0.78 -14.93
CA ASP A 116 -9.62 -2.07 -15.55
C ASP A 116 -8.86 -2.97 -14.60
N LEU A 117 -8.02 -2.38 -13.73
CA LEU A 117 -7.18 -3.12 -12.80
C LEU A 117 -7.20 -2.49 -11.41
N VAL A 118 -7.23 -3.36 -10.42
CA VAL A 118 -6.93 -3.03 -9.02
C VAL A 118 -5.63 -3.76 -8.66
N VAL A 119 -4.65 -3.05 -8.14
CA VAL A 119 -3.32 -3.61 -7.81
C VAL A 119 -2.92 -3.20 -6.41
N CYS A 120 -2.34 -4.08 -5.64
CA CYS A 120 -1.68 -3.78 -4.37
C CYS A 120 -0.49 -4.72 -4.14
N GLY A 121 0.33 -4.46 -3.14
CA GLY A 121 1.31 -5.43 -2.66
C GLY A 121 0.62 -6.67 -2.11
N ARG A 122 1.32 -7.78 -2.06
CA ARG A 122 0.83 -9.04 -1.47
C ARG A 122 0.43 -8.81 -0.01
N GLN A 123 1.24 -8.09 0.75
CA GLN A 123 0.98 -7.78 2.16
C GLN A 123 1.62 -6.48 2.62
N ALA A 124 1.19 -6.00 3.79
CA ALA A 124 1.81 -4.88 4.50
C ALA A 124 2.74 -5.42 5.61
N ILE A 125 3.97 -4.87 5.71
CA ILE A 125 5.02 -5.34 6.65
C ILE A 125 4.70 -5.11 8.12
N ASP A 126 3.66 -4.36 8.45
CA ASP A 126 3.25 -4.09 9.83
C ASP A 126 2.26 -5.12 10.39
N GLY A 127 1.60 -5.88 9.53
CA GLY A 127 0.58 -6.84 9.94
C GLY A 127 0.71 -8.23 9.33
N ASP A 128 1.44 -8.37 8.21
CA ASP A 128 1.80 -9.63 7.53
C ASP A 128 0.63 -10.61 7.27
N THR A 129 -0.58 -10.09 7.07
CA THR A 129 -1.78 -10.94 6.93
C THR A 129 -2.06 -11.39 5.50
N ALA A 130 -1.57 -10.67 4.48
CA ALA A 130 -1.85 -10.89 3.06
C ALA A 130 -3.34 -11.01 2.69
N GLN A 131 -4.25 -10.44 3.49
CA GLN A 131 -5.70 -10.64 3.36
C GLN A 131 -6.42 -9.52 2.62
N VAL A 132 -5.91 -8.28 2.67
CA VAL A 132 -6.66 -7.12 2.17
C VAL A 132 -6.93 -7.22 0.66
N GLY A 133 -5.93 -7.62 -0.12
CA GLY A 133 -6.07 -7.79 -1.58
C GLY A 133 -7.18 -8.78 -1.95
N PRO A 134 -7.10 -10.06 -1.52
CA PRO A 134 -8.13 -11.05 -1.78
C PRO A 134 -9.52 -10.66 -1.26
N GLN A 135 -9.62 -10.08 -0.07
CA GLN A 135 -10.90 -9.61 0.47
C GLN A 135 -11.47 -8.44 -0.34
N LEU A 136 -10.61 -7.58 -0.89
CA LEU A 136 -11.03 -6.49 -1.77
C LEU A 136 -11.58 -7.03 -3.10
N ALA A 137 -10.90 -8.04 -3.69
CA ALA A 137 -11.38 -8.73 -4.88
C ALA A 137 -12.78 -9.31 -4.68
N GLU A 138 -13.01 -10.02 -3.58
CA GLU A 138 -14.31 -10.59 -3.22
C GLU A 138 -15.39 -9.51 -3.08
N LYS A 139 -15.09 -8.40 -2.36
CA LYS A 139 -16.05 -7.31 -2.17
C LYS A 139 -16.40 -6.56 -3.46
N LEU A 140 -15.51 -6.57 -4.44
CA LEU A 140 -15.71 -5.95 -5.74
C LEU A 140 -16.23 -6.95 -6.79
N ALA A 141 -16.37 -8.25 -6.41
CA ALA A 141 -16.72 -9.34 -7.31
C ALA A 141 -15.79 -9.43 -8.53
N LEU A 142 -14.47 -9.27 -8.29
CA LEU A 142 -13.44 -9.33 -9.32
C LEU A 142 -12.75 -10.69 -9.33
N PRO A 143 -12.39 -11.21 -10.50
CA PRO A 143 -11.36 -12.24 -10.56
C PRO A 143 -10.07 -11.70 -9.96
N GLN A 144 -9.20 -12.60 -9.45
CA GLN A 144 -7.94 -12.19 -8.85
C GLN A 144 -6.79 -13.07 -9.32
N ILE A 145 -5.63 -12.45 -9.49
CA ILE A 145 -4.35 -13.10 -9.68
C ILE A 145 -3.43 -12.66 -8.53
N THR A 146 -2.94 -13.63 -7.77
CA THR A 146 -2.11 -13.35 -6.58
C THR A 146 -0.66 -13.71 -6.84
N TYR A 147 0.25 -13.16 -6.04
CA TYR A 147 1.70 -13.40 -6.13
C TYR A 147 2.28 -13.09 -7.52
N VAL A 148 1.77 -12.03 -8.16
CA VAL A 148 2.22 -11.62 -9.49
C VAL A 148 3.67 -11.18 -9.44
N GLU A 149 4.46 -11.78 -10.32
CA GLU A 149 5.87 -11.49 -10.53
C GLU A 149 6.08 -10.62 -11.78
N GLU A 150 5.30 -10.87 -12.84
CA GLU A 150 5.40 -10.15 -14.10
C GLU A 150 4.06 -10.13 -14.84
N VAL A 151 3.70 -9.01 -15.44
CA VAL A 151 2.62 -8.93 -16.43
C VAL A 151 3.21 -9.14 -17.82
N LEU A 152 2.86 -10.25 -18.43
CA LEU A 152 3.39 -10.67 -19.74
C LEU A 152 2.70 -9.93 -20.88
N ASP A 153 1.36 -9.87 -20.85
CA ASP A 153 0.56 -9.21 -21.87
C ASP A 153 -0.78 -8.71 -21.37
N VAL A 154 -1.34 -7.73 -22.08
CA VAL A 154 -2.71 -7.24 -21.90
C VAL A 154 -3.34 -7.06 -23.26
N THR A 155 -4.20 -7.99 -23.64
CA THR A 155 -4.83 -8.03 -24.97
C THR A 155 -6.31 -8.36 -24.84
N ASP A 156 -7.15 -7.67 -25.59
CA ASP A 156 -8.61 -7.90 -25.71
C ASP A 156 -9.35 -8.00 -24.37
N GLY A 157 -8.98 -7.12 -23.40
CA GLY A 157 -9.60 -7.11 -22.07
C GLY A 157 -9.17 -8.27 -21.18
N THR A 158 -8.04 -8.89 -21.48
CA THR A 158 -7.49 -10.01 -20.73
C THR A 158 -6.05 -9.72 -20.35
N VAL A 159 -5.68 -10.04 -19.11
CA VAL A 159 -4.31 -9.94 -18.58
C VAL A 159 -3.70 -11.33 -18.50
N GLN A 160 -2.50 -11.48 -19.01
CA GLN A 160 -1.65 -12.65 -18.81
C GLN A 160 -0.51 -12.27 -17.85
N ALA A 161 -0.37 -13.04 -16.77
CA ALA A 161 0.63 -12.77 -15.75
C ALA A 161 1.38 -14.03 -15.34
N ARG A 162 2.64 -13.88 -14.95
CA ARG A 162 3.45 -14.88 -14.28
C ARG A 162 3.35 -14.70 -12.78
N CYS A 163 3.04 -15.79 -12.08
CA CYS A 163 2.84 -15.83 -10.64
C CYS A 163 3.83 -16.78 -9.99
N GLN A 164 4.36 -16.38 -8.85
CA GLN A 164 5.23 -17.23 -8.05
C GLN A 164 4.39 -18.30 -7.35
N ILE A 165 4.85 -19.56 -7.43
CA ILE A 165 4.36 -20.70 -6.65
C ILE A 165 5.52 -21.37 -5.94
N GLU A 166 5.23 -22.30 -5.03
CA GLU A 166 6.26 -23.09 -4.38
C GLU A 166 7.04 -23.91 -5.42
N GLY A 167 8.35 -23.73 -5.47
CA GLY A 167 9.25 -24.44 -6.39
C GLY A 167 9.25 -23.94 -7.83
N GLY A 168 8.55 -22.85 -8.17
CA GLY A 168 8.55 -22.35 -9.54
C GLY A 168 7.61 -21.19 -9.80
N TYR A 169 7.04 -21.17 -10.99
CA TYR A 169 6.05 -20.18 -11.40
C TYR A 169 4.95 -20.82 -12.26
N GLU A 170 3.82 -20.16 -12.33
CA GLU A 170 2.76 -20.47 -13.29
C GLU A 170 2.41 -19.23 -14.11
N VAL A 171 1.86 -19.46 -15.31
CA VAL A 171 1.33 -18.40 -16.17
C VAL A 171 -0.18 -18.52 -16.18
N VAL A 172 -0.84 -17.48 -15.72
CA VAL A 172 -2.31 -17.44 -15.62
C VAL A 172 -2.86 -16.31 -16.48
N GLN A 173 -4.13 -16.43 -16.84
CA GLN A 173 -4.83 -15.46 -17.66
C GLN A 173 -6.21 -15.18 -17.06
N ALA A 174 -6.59 -13.90 -16.95
CA ALA A 174 -7.90 -13.50 -16.42
C ALA A 174 -8.45 -12.27 -17.14
N PRO A 175 -9.81 -12.15 -17.25
CA PRO A 175 -10.44 -10.99 -17.85
C PRO A 175 -10.37 -9.77 -16.92
N THR A 176 -10.38 -8.56 -17.50
CA THR A 176 -10.61 -7.31 -16.77
C THR A 176 -12.11 -7.04 -16.58
N PRO A 177 -12.55 -6.35 -15.53
CA PRO A 177 -11.72 -5.80 -14.46
C PRO A 177 -11.16 -6.89 -13.54
N LEU A 178 -9.91 -6.71 -13.09
CA LEU A 178 -9.10 -7.72 -12.40
C LEU A 178 -8.42 -7.14 -11.17
N MET A 179 -8.32 -7.93 -10.09
CA MET A 179 -7.48 -7.64 -8.94
C MET A 179 -6.16 -8.40 -9.01
N MET A 180 -5.03 -7.72 -8.76
CA MET A 180 -3.71 -8.35 -8.68
C MET A 180 -2.98 -8.01 -7.38
N THR A 181 -2.29 -9.01 -6.79
CA THR A 181 -1.35 -8.76 -5.70
C THR A 181 0.08 -9.04 -6.15
N VAL A 182 0.97 -8.09 -5.89
CA VAL A 182 2.36 -8.08 -6.40
C VAL A 182 3.33 -8.43 -5.30
N ILE A 183 4.31 -9.27 -5.59
CA ILE A 183 5.36 -9.66 -4.63
C ILE A 183 6.54 -8.69 -4.67
N GLY A 184 7.33 -8.67 -3.57
CA GLY A 184 8.48 -7.78 -3.44
C GLY A 184 9.62 -8.04 -4.42
N SER A 185 9.72 -9.25 -4.98
CA SER A 185 10.73 -9.62 -5.98
C SER A 185 10.34 -9.32 -7.43
N ALA A 186 9.12 -8.82 -7.68
CA ALA A 186 8.60 -8.61 -9.03
C ALA A 186 9.41 -7.58 -9.85
N ASN A 187 9.88 -6.54 -9.19
CA ASN A 187 10.62 -5.43 -9.83
C ASN A 187 11.43 -4.63 -8.82
N VAL A 188 12.23 -3.70 -9.33
CA VAL A 188 12.89 -2.67 -8.51
C VAL A 188 12.17 -1.35 -8.72
N PRO A 189 11.48 -0.80 -7.71
CA PRO A 189 10.76 0.46 -7.85
C PRO A 189 11.66 1.60 -8.32
N ARG A 190 11.20 2.35 -9.32
CA ARG A 190 11.95 3.49 -9.87
C ARG A 190 12.19 4.58 -8.84
N PRO A 191 13.29 5.35 -8.95
CA PRO A 191 13.53 6.51 -8.11
C PRO A 191 12.52 7.63 -8.42
N MET A 192 12.35 8.54 -7.46
CA MET A 192 11.54 9.75 -7.64
C MET A 192 12.17 10.68 -8.69
N GLY A 193 11.38 11.12 -9.67
CA GLY A 193 11.83 12.05 -10.69
C GLY A 193 12.02 13.47 -10.13
N ALA A 194 13.19 14.07 -10.28
CA ALA A 194 13.50 15.42 -9.75
C ALA A 194 12.50 16.49 -10.24
N LYS A 195 12.15 16.48 -11.53
CA LYS A 195 11.14 17.39 -12.10
C LYS A 195 9.77 17.20 -11.48
N ARG A 196 9.35 15.94 -11.30
CA ARG A 196 8.07 15.59 -10.67
C ARG A 196 8.06 16.00 -9.20
N LEU A 197 9.13 15.75 -8.46
CA LEU A 197 9.27 16.18 -7.07
C LEU A 197 9.14 17.71 -6.96
N ALA A 198 9.85 18.47 -7.78
CA ALA A 198 9.77 19.94 -7.79
C ALA A 198 8.33 20.46 -8.04
N THR A 199 7.56 19.74 -8.86
CA THR A 199 6.17 20.09 -9.20
C THR A 199 5.21 19.64 -8.11
N PHE A 200 5.20 18.35 -7.79
CA PHE A 200 4.16 17.71 -6.98
C PHE A 200 4.36 17.84 -5.47
N LYS A 201 5.51 18.35 -4.98
CA LYS A 201 5.67 18.75 -3.57
C LYS A 201 4.64 19.80 -3.13
N LYS A 202 4.01 20.48 -4.09
CA LYS A 202 2.95 21.48 -3.87
C LYS A 202 1.55 20.89 -3.91
N ALA A 203 1.41 19.58 -4.18
CA ALA A 203 0.11 18.93 -4.20
C ALA A 203 -0.50 18.94 -2.80
N LYS A 204 -1.81 19.26 -2.72
CA LYS A 204 -2.54 19.44 -1.46
C LYS A 204 -3.87 18.68 -1.48
N THR A 205 -4.28 18.25 -0.29
CA THR A 205 -5.68 17.87 0.00
C THR A 205 -6.51 19.10 0.33
N ARG A 206 -7.83 18.91 0.44
CA ARG A 206 -8.74 19.95 0.90
C ARG A 206 -8.40 20.41 2.33
N SER A 207 -8.15 19.47 3.24
CA SER A 207 -7.79 19.78 4.64
C SER A 207 -6.48 20.55 4.73
N GLU A 208 -5.47 20.20 3.93
CA GLU A 208 -4.20 20.93 3.89
C GLU A 208 -4.37 22.33 3.28
N LEU A 209 -5.26 22.49 2.30
CA LEU A 209 -5.57 23.80 1.73
C LEU A 209 -6.23 24.69 2.77
N LEU A 210 -7.24 24.20 3.50
CA LEU A 210 -7.89 24.90 4.61
C LEU A 210 -6.90 25.30 5.70
N ALA A 211 -5.99 24.39 6.08
CA ALA A 211 -4.95 24.67 7.08
C ALA A 211 -4.01 25.81 6.66
N THR A 212 -3.74 25.97 5.38
CA THR A 212 -2.90 27.06 4.83
C THR A 212 -3.54 28.43 5.10
N HIS A 213 -4.87 28.49 5.19
CA HIS A 213 -5.65 29.71 5.46
C HIS A 213 -6.02 29.90 6.94
N GLY A 214 -5.33 29.19 7.87
CA GLY A 214 -5.52 29.35 9.31
C GLY A 214 -6.63 28.49 9.91
N GLY A 215 -7.12 27.49 9.19
CA GLY A 215 -8.11 26.52 9.68
C GLY A 215 -9.48 27.10 9.98
N ARG A 216 -9.73 28.35 9.64
CA ARG A 216 -11.05 28.97 9.74
C ARG A 216 -11.90 28.48 8.58
N ASP A 217 -13.19 28.24 8.85
CA ASP A 217 -14.17 28.18 7.78
C ASP A 217 -14.03 29.49 7.01
N TYR A 218 -13.47 29.38 5.80
CA TYR A 218 -13.18 30.57 5.00
C TYR A 218 -14.51 31.28 4.78
N GLU A 219 -14.58 32.55 5.17
CA GLU A 219 -15.79 33.40 4.99
C GLU A 219 -16.17 33.51 3.50
N ASP A 220 -15.27 33.14 2.60
CA ASP A 220 -15.52 33.11 1.16
C ASP A 220 -15.27 31.72 0.57
N ALA A 221 -16.33 30.90 0.55
CA ALA A 221 -16.32 29.58 -0.08
C ALA A 221 -15.89 29.64 -1.57
N ASN A 222 -16.04 30.78 -2.23
CA ASN A 222 -15.68 30.98 -3.63
C ASN A 222 -14.16 31.02 -3.82
N VAL A 223 -13.42 31.61 -2.87
CA VAL A 223 -11.94 31.65 -2.95
C VAL A 223 -11.35 30.25 -2.81
N LEU A 224 -11.86 29.47 -1.86
CA LEU A 224 -11.43 28.10 -1.67
C LEU A 224 -11.72 27.24 -2.91
N ALA A 225 -12.91 27.35 -3.47
CA ALA A 225 -13.30 26.64 -4.69
C ALA A 225 -12.43 27.05 -5.89
N ALA A 226 -12.09 28.32 -6.02
CA ALA A 226 -11.21 28.80 -7.09
C ALA A 226 -9.77 28.27 -6.94
N GLU A 227 -9.23 28.22 -5.72
CA GLU A 227 -7.90 27.64 -5.46
C GLU A 227 -7.89 26.12 -5.70
N GLU A 228 -8.94 25.42 -5.30
CA GLU A 228 -9.11 24.00 -5.59
C GLU A 228 -9.11 23.74 -7.10
N GLU A 229 -9.84 24.54 -7.88
CA GLU A 229 -9.89 24.42 -9.33
C GLU A 229 -8.52 24.67 -9.97
N VAL A 230 -7.78 25.66 -9.48
CA VAL A 230 -6.39 25.91 -9.92
C VAL A 230 -5.48 24.70 -9.64
N LEU A 231 -5.58 24.11 -8.45
CA LEU A 231 -4.79 22.93 -8.11
C LEU A 231 -5.18 21.73 -8.97
N ARG A 232 -6.49 21.51 -9.22
CA ARG A 232 -6.99 20.46 -10.13
C ARG A 232 -6.48 20.67 -11.54
N GLY A 233 -6.59 21.88 -12.09
CA GLY A 233 -6.09 22.23 -13.43
C GLY A 233 -4.57 21.99 -13.58
N LYS A 234 -3.80 22.16 -12.51
CA LYS A 234 -2.37 21.88 -12.47
C LYS A 234 -2.02 20.44 -12.11
N LYS A 235 -3.01 19.56 -11.90
CA LYS A 235 -2.85 18.18 -11.41
C LYS A 235 -2.13 18.11 -10.04
N LEU A 236 -2.33 19.13 -9.20
CA LEU A 236 -1.75 19.22 -7.85
C LEU A 236 -2.79 18.94 -6.75
N TRP A 237 -3.91 18.35 -7.12
CA TRP A 237 -4.98 17.99 -6.20
C TRP A 237 -4.84 16.55 -5.74
N ILE A 238 -4.84 16.35 -4.41
CA ILE A 238 -4.98 15.04 -3.79
C ILE A 238 -6.44 14.95 -3.35
N HIS A 239 -7.20 14.04 -3.94
CA HIS A 239 -8.59 13.80 -3.53
C HIS A 239 -8.61 13.35 -2.07
N GLU A 240 -9.53 13.89 -1.29
CA GLU A 240 -9.72 13.53 0.11
C GLU A 240 -11.16 13.11 0.30
N TRP A 241 -11.35 11.85 0.74
CA TRP A 241 -12.68 11.26 0.94
C TRP A 241 -12.83 10.73 2.35
N ASN A 242 -13.94 11.08 2.99
CA ASN A 242 -14.34 10.60 4.31
C ASN A 242 -15.38 9.48 4.20
N ALA A 243 -15.91 8.98 5.32
CA ALA A 243 -16.89 7.90 5.35
C ALA A 243 -18.22 8.28 4.69
N ASP A 244 -18.62 9.55 4.79
CA ASP A 244 -19.86 10.03 4.17
C ASP A 244 -19.69 10.18 2.66
N ASP A 245 -18.53 10.67 2.22
CA ASP A 245 -18.18 10.71 0.79
C ASP A 245 -18.20 9.31 0.14
N LEU A 246 -17.86 8.28 0.91
CA LEU A 246 -17.85 6.89 0.47
C LEU A 246 -19.21 6.19 0.60
N GLU A 247 -20.20 6.86 1.20
CA GLU A 247 -21.49 6.25 1.56
C GLU A 247 -21.30 4.94 2.37
N ALA A 248 -20.25 4.92 3.23
CA ALA A 248 -19.85 3.73 3.94
C ALA A 248 -20.75 3.48 5.15
N GLU A 249 -21.23 2.23 5.28
CA GLU A 249 -22.05 1.82 6.42
C GLU A 249 -21.23 1.87 7.73
N ALA A 250 -21.69 2.65 8.71
CA ALA A 250 -20.98 2.87 9.97
C ALA A 250 -20.66 1.57 10.75
N GLY A 251 -21.51 0.54 10.64
CA GLY A 251 -21.29 -0.75 11.28
C GLY A 251 -20.26 -1.65 10.59
N ARG A 252 -19.73 -1.23 9.43
CA ARG A 252 -18.78 -2.02 8.62
C ARG A 252 -17.40 -1.39 8.49
N ILE A 253 -17.18 -0.22 9.11
CA ILE A 253 -15.93 0.53 9.07
C ILE A 253 -15.27 0.58 10.45
N GLY A 254 -13.95 0.83 10.49
CA GLY A 254 -13.17 1.01 11.70
C GLY A 254 -13.36 -0.12 12.71
N MET A 255 -13.31 0.20 14.00
CA MET A 255 -13.49 -0.78 15.07
C MET A 255 -14.88 -1.43 15.08
N ALA A 256 -15.92 -0.74 14.63
CA ALA A 256 -17.28 -1.28 14.60
C ALA A 256 -17.43 -2.39 13.55
N GLY A 257 -16.74 -2.25 12.42
CA GLY A 257 -16.74 -3.22 11.33
C GLY A 257 -15.70 -4.35 11.48
N SER A 258 -14.92 -4.35 12.56
CA SER A 258 -13.79 -5.27 12.78
C SER A 258 -14.18 -6.41 13.72
N PRO A 259 -14.38 -7.64 13.21
CA PRO A 259 -14.59 -8.82 14.06
C PRO A 259 -13.35 -9.21 14.85
N THR A 260 -12.14 -8.87 14.37
CA THR A 260 -10.88 -9.13 15.08
C THR A 260 -10.42 -7.88 15.83
N LYS A 261 -9.85 -8.09 17.02
CA LYS A 261 -9.29 -7.01 17.85
C LYS A 261 -7.89 -7.40 18.28
N VAL A 262 -6.94 -6.48 18.07
CA VAL A 262 -5.58 -6.67 18.56
C VAL A 262 -5.61 -6.59 20.08
N LYS A 263 -5.32 -7.71 20.77
CA LYS A 263 -5.30 -7.80 22.23
C LYS A 263 -4.00 -7.22 22.79
N ALA A 264 -2.88 -7.56 22.17
CA ALA A 264 -1.55 -7.10 22.56
C ALA A 264 -0.63 -7.18 21.32
N ILE A 265 0.38 -6.33 21.27
CA ILE A 265 1.47 -6.41 20.31
C ILE A 265 2.74 -6.64 21.11
N GLU A 266 3.36 -7.80 20.92
CA GLU A 266 4.67 -8.10 21.49
C GLU A 266 5.69 -7.94 20.37
N SER A 267 6.69 -7.08 20.61
CA SER A 267 7.81 -6.95 19.68
C SER A 267 8.85 -7.96 20.09
N VAL A 268 9.03 -9.01 19.31
CA VAL A 268 10.17 -9.92 19.49
C VAL A 268 11.39 -9.20 18.95
N VAL A 269 12.21 -8.64 19.82
CA VAL A 269 13.56 -8.21 19.46
C VAL A 269 14.40 -9.48 19.41
N LEU A 270 14.86 -9.86 18.23
CA LEU A 270 15.88 -10.88 18.10
C LEU A 270 17.17 -10.30 18.73
N VAL A 271 17.33 -10.50 20.02
CA VAL A 271 18.62 -10.31 20.65
C VAL A 271 19.47 -11.46 20.15
N GLY A 272 20.57 -11.14 19.46
CA GLY A 272 21.51 -12.16 19.03
C GLY A 272 21.89 -12.99 20.26
N GLY A 273 21.62 -14.30 20.22
CA GLY A 273 22.08 -15.23 21.21
C GLY A 273 23.61 -15.22 21.28
N GLU A 274 24.18 -15.93 22.24
CA GLU A 274 25.64 -16.12 22.32
C GLU A 274 26.11 -16.69 20.98
N ALA A 275 27.14 -16.06 20.37
CA ALA A 275 27.72 -16.52 19.14
C ALA A 275 28.27 -17.96 19.36
N LYS A 276 27.81 -18.89 18.56
CA LYS A 276 28.31 -20.27 18.56
C LYS A 276 29.47 -20.37 17.59
N ASP A 277 30.67 -20.67 18.09
CA ASP A 277 31.81 -20.95 17.22
C ASP A 277 31.66 -22.34 16.60
N VAL A 278 31.56 -22.37 15.28
CA VAL A 278 31.47 -23.59 14.50
C VAL A 278 32.85 -23.91 13.92
N PRO A 279 33.43 -25.09 14.20
CA PRO A 279 34.71 -25.48 13.60
C PRO A 279 34.60 -25.50 12.07
N ALA A 280 35.59 -24.93 11.37
CA ALA A 280 35.67 -24.94 9.90
C ALA A 280 36.12 -26.32 9.39
N THR A 281 35.38 -27.36 9.75
CA THR A 281 35.58 -28.78 9.32
C THR A 281 34.28 -29.29 8.72
N ASP A 282 34.37 -30.34 7.88
CA ASP A 282 33.18 -30.96 7.25
C ASP A 282 32.15 -31.41 8.31
N ASP A 283 32.61 -31.90 9.45
CA ASP A 283 31.74 -32.35 10.54
C ASP A 283 31.08 -31.15 11.25
N GLY A 284 31.82 -30.06 11.50
CA GLY A 284 31.26 -28.84 12.08
C GLY A 284 30.21 -28.18 11.18
N ILE A 285 30.46 -28.13 9.87
CA ILE A 285 29.51 -27.62 8.89
C ILE A 285 28.26 -28.51 8.83
N ARG A 286 28.42 -29.83 8.85
CA ARG A 286 27.30 -30.79 8.85
C ARG A 286 26.44 -30.64 10.10
N GLU A 287 27.05 -30.45 11.26
CA GLU A 287 26.36 -30.25 12.54
C GLU A 287 25.55 -28.96 12.52
N LEU A 288 26.12 -27.84 12.00
CA LEU A 288 25.42 -26.57 11.84
C LEU A 288 24.21 -26.72 10.89
N VAL A 289 24.36 -27.39 9.74
CA VAL A 289 23.25 -27.60 8.81
C VAL A 289 22.15 -28.43 9.46
N HIS A 290 22.50 -29.50 10.19
CA HIS A 290 21.49 -30.28 10.92
C HIS A 290 20.75 -29.46 12.00
N GLU A 291 21.43 -28.60 12.71
CA GLU A 291 20.81 -27.70 13.71
C GLU A 291 19.84 -26.71 13.03
N LEU A 292 20.27 -26.08 11.94
CA LEU A 292 19.43 -25.16 11.17
C LEU A 292 18.18 -25.83 10.58
N ILE A 293 18.27 -27.10 10.18
CA ILE A 293 17.12 -27.90 9.73
C ILE A 293 16.22 -28.27 10.92
N ALA A 294 16.80 -28.68 12.05
CA ALA A 294 16.03 -29.02 13.26
C ALA A 294 15.26 -27.81 13.81
N ASP A 295 15.82 -26.61 13.68
CA ASP A 295 15.22 -25.34 14.10
C ASP A 295 14.28 -24.74 13.03
N HIS A 296 14.02 -25.49 11.93
CA HIS A 296 13.18 -25.05 10.81
C HIS A 296 13.62 -23.73 10.14
N ILE A 297 14.91 -23.40 10.19
CA ILE A 297 15.51 -22.24 9.54
C ILE A 297 15.86 -22.57 8.09
N LEU A 298 16.27 -23.80 7.83
CA LEU A 298 16.47 -24.36 6.49
C LEU A 298 15.44 -25.46 6.23
N SER A 299 14.82 -25.44 5.04
CA SER A 299 13.89 -26.46 4.54
C SER A 299 14.50 -27.25 3.39
#